data_1429e7d0a5de8ef61f41b074345e5267
#
_entry.id   1429e7d0a5de8ef61f41b074345e5267
#
_cell.length_a   1.000
_cell.length_b   1.000
_cell.length_c   1.000
_cell.angle_alpha   90.00
_cell.angle_beta   90.00
_cell.angle_gamma   90.00
#
_symmetry.space_group_name_H-M   'P 1'
#
loop_
_entity.id
_entity.type
_entity.pdbx_description
1 polymer ?
#
loop_
_entity_poly.entity_id
_entity_poly.type
_entity_poly.pdbx_seq_one_letter_code
_entity_poly.pdbx_strand_id
1 'polypeptide(L)'
;KKLDFVKNKNFRGNKDLNIKHISIGKELSFILNIDIGDKLSIMSPSGVQTIIGDLPKQETYIVDSIFDSGLNDFDLNIAFININDLEGLFDLNKKDRNLEIYLKDPKKIIFAKEKLKEIFKNEIIYTWADTNKSLFSALKVERNVMFIILSLIILVAAFNIISGLTIFVKN
;
A
#
# COMPACT_ATOMS: atom_id res chain seq x y z
N LYS A 1 -4.54 -11.47 6.22
CA LYS A 1 -4.30 -11.61 4.76
C LYS A 1 -3.09 -10.83 4.24
N LYS A 2 -2.81 -9.60 4.71
CA LYS A 2 -1.53 -8.92 4.40
C LYS A 2 -0.36 -9.76 4.89
N LEU A 3 -0.45 -10.27 6.09
CA LEU A 3 0.55 -11.17 6.66
C LEU A 3 0.70 -12.46 5.84
N ASP A 4 -0.38 -13.00 5.27
CA ASP A 4 -0.33 -14.20 4.42
C ASP A 4 0.42 -13.96 3.11
N PHE A 5 0.29 -12.77 2.52
CA PHE A 5 1.06 -12.38 1.34
C PHE A 5 2.56 -12.32 1.64
N VAL A 6 2.91 -11.77 2.79
CA VAL A 6 4.29 -11.63 3.27
C VAL A 6 4.86 -12.98 3.71
N LYS A 7 4.04 -13.84 4.35
CA LYS A 7 4.43 -15.18 4.81
C LYS A 7 4.75 -16.18 3.69
N ASN A 8 4.34 -15.91 2.46
CA ASN A 8 4.49 -16.85 1.35
C ASN A 8 5.78 -16.70 0.54
N LYS A 9 6.62 -15.66 0.81
CA LYS A 9 7.91 -15.49 0.13
C LYS A 9 9.06 -15.80 1.08
N ASN A 10 9.93 -14.98 1.40
CA ASN A 10 11.10 -15.29 2.23
C ASN A 10 10.84 -14.88 3.69
N PHE A 11 10.10 -15.70 4.43
CA PHE A 11 9.77 -15.44 5.82
C PHE A 11 10.67 -16.27 6.76
N ARG A 12 11.36 -15.60 7.68
CA ARG A 12 12.18 -16.22 8.72
C ARG A 12 11.52 -16.00 10.08
N GLY A 13 11.48 -17.03 10.92
CA GLY A 13 10.94 -16.95 12.27
C GLY A 13 9.51 -17.45 12.42
N ASN A 14 8.82 -17.00 13.47
CA ASN A 14 7.50 -17.47 13.84
C ASN A 14 6.41 -16.82 12.96
N LYS A 15 5.44 -17.61 12.53
CA LYS A 15 4.33 -17.13 11.69
C LYS A 15 3.20 -16.45 12.47
N ASP A 16 3.12 -16.69 13.78
CA ASP A 16 2.08 -16.15 14.64
C ASP A 16 2.64 -15.04 15.52
N LEU A 17 2.03 -13.86 15.47
CA LEU A 17 2.43 -12.71 16.27
C LEU A 17 1.79 -12.79 17.65
N ASN A 18 2.58 -13.15 18.62
CA ASN A 18 2.22 -13.12 20.03
C ASN A 18 2.24 -11.67 20.59
N ILE A 19 1.71 -11.52 21.81
CA ILE A 19 1.78 -10.26 22.56
C ILE A 19 3.26 -9.91 22.81
N LYS A 20 3.62 -8.61 22.66
CA LYS A 20 4.99 -8.10 22.79
C LYS A 20 6.01 -8.67 21.79
N HIS A 21 5.52 -9.20 20.66
CA HIS A 21 6.36 -9.65 19.56
C HIS A 21 6.09 -8.80 18.31
N ILE A 22 7.14 -8.63 17.48
CA ILE A 22 7.10 -7.83 16.26
C ILE A 22 7.68 -8.61 15.09
N SER A 23 7.04 -8.47 13.93
CA SER A 23 7.58 -8.90 12.64
C SER A 23 8.02 -7.67 11.86
N ILE A 24 9.27 -7.64 11.42
CA ILE A 24 9.86 -6.50 10.71
C ILE A 24 10.27 -6.91 9.30
N GLY A 25 10.36 -5.93 8.40
CA GLY A 25 10.87 -6.18 7.05
C GLY A 25 12.39 -6.34 7.04
N LYS A 26 12.89 -7.05 6.06
CA LYS A 26 14.31 -7.37 5.87
C LYS A 26 15.19 -6.12 5.78
N GLU A 27 14.74 -5.11 5.03
CA GLU A 27 15.49 -3.86 4.88
C GLU A 27 15.60 -3.11 6.22
N LEU A 28 14.52 -3.11 7.02
CA LEU A 28 14.54 -2.50 8.35
C LEU A 28 15.47 -3.26 9.29
N SER A 29 15.45 -4.58 9.28
CA SER A 29 16.38 -5.44 10.04
C SER A 29 17.83 -5.12 9.70
N PHE A 30 18.14 -4.97 8.40
CA PHE A 30 19.47 -4.66 7.93
C PHE A 30 19.94 -3.26 8.39
N ILE A 31 19.11 -2.22 8.26
CA ILE A 31 19.46 -0.84 8.65
C ILE A 31 19.66 -0.72 10.16
N LEU A 32 18.82 -1.35 10.95
CA LEU A 32 18.91 -1.32 12.40
C LEU A 32 19.94 -2.31 12.96
N ASN A 33 20.49 -3.18 12.12
CA ASN A 33 21.40 -4.27 12.49
C ASN A 33 20.85 -5.13 13.64
N ILE A 34 19.58 -5.55 13.50
CA ILE A 34 18.85 -6.41 14.46
C ILE A 34 18.38 -7.69 13.77
N ASP A 35 18.36 -8.80 14.51
CA ASP A 35 17.90 -10.11 14.02
C ASP A 35 16.81 -10.67 14.96
N ILE A 36 16.32 -11.86 14.64
CA ILE A 36 15.31 -12.58 15.42
C ILE A 36 15.82 -12.83 16.83
N GLY A 37 15.01 -12.48 17.83
CA GLY A 37 15.35 -12.56 19.25
C GLY A 37 15.81 -11.23 19.85
N ASP A 38 16.18 -10.26 19.03
CA ASP A 38 16.60 -8.93 19.50
C ASP A 38 15.41 -8.12 19.99
N LYS A 39 15.71 -7.10 20.78
CA LYS A 39 14.73 -6.17 21.32
C LYS A 39 14.65 -4.89 20.46
N LEU A 40 13.45 -4.52 20.06
CA LEU A 40 13.17 -3.28 19.35
C LEU A 40 12.20 -2.43 20.17
N SER A 41 12.58 -1.18 20.45
CA SER A 41 11.72 -0.23 21.14
C SER A 41 10.99 0.64 20.11
N ILE A 42 9.65 0.69 20.22
CA ILE A 42 8.79 1.54 19.41
C ILE A 42 8.29 2.68 20.27
N MET A 43 8.29 3.87 19.69
CA MET A 43 7.83 5.10 20.34
C MET A 43 6.59 5.62 19.61
N SER A 44 5.54 5.89 20.35
CA SER A 44 4.34 6.56 19.84
C SER A 44 4.44 8.06 20.07
N PRO A 45 4.11 8.90 19.07
CA PRO A 45 3.98 10.33 19.28
C PRO A 45 2.81 10.69 20.19
N SER A 46 1.80 9.82 20.30
CA SER A 46 0.70 9.96 21.27
C SER A 46 1.24 9.63 22.65
N GLY A 47 1.50 10.64 23.44
CA GLY A 47 2.13 10.50 24.74
C GLY A 47 1.17 10.67 25.92
N VAL A 48 1.69 10.43 27.11
CA VAL A 48 1.00 10.75 28.35
C VAL A 48 1.18 12.24 28.64
N GLN A 49 0.09 12.99 28.79
CA GLN A 49 0.14 14.38 29.20
C GLN A 49 0.70 14.47 30.63
N THR A 50 1.81 15.18 30.76
CA THR A 50 2.44 15.46 32.04
C THR A 50 2.49 16.96 32.30
N ILE A 51 2.80 17.34 33.55
CA ILE A 51 2.93 18.75 33.96
C ILE A 51 4.04 19.49 33.14
N ILE A 52 4.98 18.72 32.58
CA ILE A 52 6.13 19.25 31.82
C ILE A 52 5.91 19.12 30.28
N GLY A 53 4.75 18.62 29.82
CA GLY A 53 4.42 18.39 28.42
C GLY A 53 4.10 16.93 28.11
N ASP A 54 3.86 16.63 26.83
CA ASP A 54 3.54 15.28 26.36
C ASP A 54 4.82 14.42 26.30
N LEU A 55 4.86 13.35 27.08
CA LEU A 55 5.95 12.36 27.01
C LEU A 55 5.54 11.24 26.06
N PRO A 56 6.34 10.93 25.03
CA PRO A 56 6.03 9.86 24.10
C PRO A 56 5.97 8.51 24.83
N LYS A 57 4.97 7.71 24.52
CA LYS A 57 4.86 6.36 25.04
C LYS A 57 5.81 5.44 24.31
N GLN A 58 6.60 4.70 25.05
CA GLN A 58 7.58 3.76 24.52
C GLN A 58 7.30 2.36 25.02
N GLU A 59 7.37 1.39 24.10
CA GLU A 59 7.22 -0.02 24.42
C GLU A 59 8.28 -0.86 23.70
N THR A 60 8.75 -1.90 24.35
CA THR A 60 9.78 -2.79 23.81
C THR A 60 9.15 -4.11 23.36
N TYR A 61 9.50 -4.53 22.16
CA TYR A 61 9.07 -5.76 21.51
C TYR A 61 10.26 -6.66 21.22
N ILE A 62 10.02 -7.96 21.13
CA ILE A 62 11.00 -8.95 20.69
C ILE A 62 10.77 -9.20 19.19
N VAL A 63 11.81 -9.10 18.39
CA VAL A 63 11.75 -9.45 16.96
C VAL A 63 11.54 -10.95 16.82
N ASP A 64 10.35 -11.36 16.43
CA ASP A 64 9.96 -12.78 16.34
C ASP A 64 10.09 -13.32 14.91
N SER A 65 10.05 -12.42 13.94
CA SER A 65 10.18 -12.78 12.53
C SER A 65 10.63 -11.62 11.65
N ILE A 66 11.27 -11.99 10.54
CA ILE A 66 11.72 -11.06 9.49
C ILE A 66 11.10 -11.50 8.17
N PHE A 67 10.44 -10.58 7.47
CA PHE A 67 9.83 -10.84 6.17
C PHE A 67 10.56 -10.12 5.04
N ASP A 68 10.48 -10.69 3.85
CA ASP A 68 10.97 -10.11 2.59
C ASP A 68 9.83 -10.14 1.56
N SER A 69 9.21 -8.98 1.32
CA SER A 69 8.10 -8.84 0.37
C SER A 69 8.59 -8.72 -1.08
N GLY A 70 9.87 -8.44 -1.27
CA GLY A 70 10.48 -8.09 -2.54
C GLY A 70 10.27 -6.63 -2.96
N LEU A 71 9.75 -5.79 -2.05
CA LEU A 71 9.58 -4.35 -2.21
C LEU A 71 10.35 -3.64 -1.10
N ASN A 72 11.51 -3.08 -1.42
CA ASN A 72 12.41 -2.47 -0.43
C ASN A 72 11.72 -1.40 0.42
N ASP A 73 10.95 -0.51 -0.21
CA ASP A 73 10.22 0.54 0.50
C ASP A 73 9.18 -0.02 1.49
N PHE A 74 8.56 -1.15 1.15
CA PHE A 74 7.61 -1.81 2.06
C PHE A 74 8.35 -2.46 3.22
N ASP A 75 9.44 -3.17 2.93
CA ASP A 75 10.23 -3.88 3.92
C ASP A 75 10.98 -2.92 4.87
N LEU A 76 11.21 -1.69 4.42
CA LEU A 76 11.81 -0.63 5.24
C LEU A 76 10.80 0.04 6.18
N ASN A 77 9.57 0.27 5.71
CA ASN A 77 8.63 1.16 6.39
C ASN A 77 7.48 0.43 7.10
N ILE A 78 7.36 -0.87 6.94
CA ILE A 78 6.24 -1.63 7.50
C ILE A 78 6.74 -2.65 8.53
N ALA A 79 6.07 -2.66 9.68
CA ALA A 79 6.21 -3.69 10.69
C ALA A 79 4.83 -4.19 11.13
N PHE A 80 4.76 -5.41 11.63
CA PHE A 80 3.52 -6.01 12.11
C PHE A 80 3.65 -6.35 13.58
N ILE A 81 2.68 -5.91 14.37
CA ILE A 81 2.54 -6.25 15.79
C ILE A 81 1.13 -6.76 16.08
N ASN A 82 0.93 -7.31 17.26
CA ASN A 82 -0.41 -7.71 17.70
C ASN A 82 -1.30 -6.47 17.84
N ILE A 83 -2.57 -6.58 17.41
CA ILE A 83 -3.51 -5.46 17.43
C ILE A 83 -3.78 -4.91 18.84
N ASN A 84 -3.75 -5.76 19.86
CA ASN A 84 -3.94 -5.33 21.24
C ASN A 84 -2.74 -4.49 21.73
N ASP A 85 -1.53 -4.85 21.31
CA ASP A 85 -0.32 -4.09 21.61
C ASP A 85 -0.34 -2.72 20.89
N LEU A 86 -0.79 -2.72 19.61
CA LEU A 86 -0.94 -1.49 18.83
C LEU A 86 -1.92 -0.52 19.50
N GLU A 87 -3.09 -1.01 19.91
CA GLU A 87 -4.10 -0.23 20.61
C GLU A 87 -3.55 0.35 21.92
N GLY A 88 -2.82 -0.47 22.68
CA GLY A 88 -2.18 -0.03 23.89
C GLY A 88 -1.11 1.03 23.69
N LEU A 89 -0.26 0.88 22.66
CA LEU A 89 0.83 1.82 22.37
C LEU A 89 0.34 3.17 21.85
N PHE A 90 -0.69 3.17 20.99
CA PHE A 90 -1.22 4.39 20.35
C PHE A 90 -2.50 4.92 20.97
N ASP A 91 -2.95 4.36 22.10
CA ASP A 91 -4.21 4.71 22.78
C ASP A 91 -5.44 4.69 21.85
N LEU A 92 -5.46 3.72 20.92
CA LEU A 92 -6.54 3.57 19.96
C LEU A 92 -7.73 2.83 20.57
N ASN A 93 -8.92 3.29 20.23
CA ASN A 93 -10.15 2.58 20.60
C ASN A 93 -10.45 1.48 19.57
N LYS A 94 -11.19 0.45 20.01
CA LYS A 94 -11.67 -0.60 19.09
C LYS A 94 -12.50 -0.07 17.92
N LYS A 95 -13.11 1.11 18.06
CA LYS A 95 -13.87 1.80 17.01
C LYS A 95 -12.99 2.36 15.90
N ASP A 96 -11.72 2.59 16.19
CA ASP A 96 -10.75 3.15 15.23
C ASP A 96 -10.12 2.06 14.34
N ARG A 97 -10.52 0.80 14.52
CA ARG A 97 -10.04 -0.33 13.71
C ARG A 97 -10.54 -0.22 12.28
N ASN A 98 -9.63 -0.31 11.34
CA ASN A 98 -9.95 -0.41 9.93
C ASN A 98 -10.09 -1.88 9.51
N LEU A 99 -11.13 -2.19 8.73
CA LEU A 99 -11.32 -3.50 8.14
C LEU A 99 -10.80 -3.51 6.69
N GLU A 100 -9.79 -4.32 6.42
CA GLU A 100 -9.31 -4.52 5.05
C GLU A 100 -9.99 -5.73 4.40
N ILE A 101 -10.60 -5.50 3.23
CA ILE A 101 -11.30 -6.53 2.45
C ILE A 101 -10.54 -6.77 1.15
N TYR A 102 -10.14 -8.01 0.92
CA TYR A 102 -9.43 -8.43 -0.28
C TYR A 102 -10.36 -9.15 -1.25
N LEU A 103 -10.41 -8.67 -2.49
CA LEU A 103 -11.18 -9.28 -3.56
C LEU A 103 -10.34 -10.33 -4.29
N LYS A 104 -10.97 -11.44 -4.70
CA LYS A 104 -10.34 -12.43 -5.57
C LYS A 104 -10.10 -11.86 -6.98
N ASP A 105 -11.00 -11.02 -7.46
CA ASP A 105 -10.92 -10.34 -8.75
C ASP A 105 -10.86 -8.81 -8.53
N PRO A 106 -9.71 -8.17 -8.69
CA PRO A 106 -9.55 -6.73 -8.50
C PRO A 106 -10.39 -5.88 -9.46
N LYS A 107 -10.77 -6.42 -10.63
CA LYS A 107 -11.59 -5.71 -11.62
C LYS A 107 -13.01 -5.42 -11.12
N LYS A 108 -13.48 -6.18 -10.16
CA LYS A 108 -14.82 -6.01 -9.55
C LYS A 108 -14.86 -5.02 -8.40
N ILE A 109 -13.83 -4.19 -8.23
CA ILE A 109 -13.70 -3.29 -7.08
C ILE A 109 -14.87 -2.28 -6.98
N ILE A 110 -15.34 -1.74 -8.09
CA ILE A 110 -16.45 -0.77 -8.13
C ILE A 110 -17.73 -1.44 -7.64
N PHE A 111 -18.06 -2.58 -8.19
CA PHE A 111 -19.24 -3.35 -7.78
C PHE A 111 -19.19 -3.80 -6.32
N ALA A 112 -18.01 -4.23 -5.86
CA ALA A 112 -17.81 -4.58 -4.45
C ALA A 112 -17.97 -3.38 -3.53
N LYS A 113 -17.48 -2.19 -3.93
CA LYS A 113 -17.65 -0.94 -3.17
C LYS A 113 -19.13 -0.57 -3.01
N GLU A 114 -19.92 -0.70 -4.07
CA GLU A 114 -21.37 -0.42 -4.02
C GLU A 114 -22.09 -1.37 -3.07
N LYS A 115 -21.84 -2.67 -3.19
CA LYS A 115 -22.42 -3.67 -2.27
C LYS A 115 -22.01 -3.44 -0.81
N LEU A 116 -20.77 -3.09 -0.56
CA LEU A 116 -20.28 -2.82 0.78
C LEU A 116 -20.93 -1.56 1.36
N LYS A 117 -21.20 -0.53 0.55
CA LYS A 117 -21.93 0.67 0.99
C LYS A 117 -23.36 0.37 1.41
N GLU A 118 -24.02 -0.59 0.79
CA GLU A 118 -25.35 -1.03 1.18
C GLU A 118 -25.35 -1.72 2.56
N ILE A 119 -24.28 -2.48 2.86
CA ILE A 119 -24.12 -3.21 4.12
C ILE A 119 -23.64 -2.27 5.23
N PHE A 120 -22.64 -1.44 4.95
CA PHE A 120 -21.98 -0.54 5.89
C PHE A 120 -22.39 0.92 5.60
N LYS A 121 -23.65 1.27 5.87
CA LYS A 121 -24.24 2.58 5.51
C LYS A 121 -23.56 3.79 6.18
N ASN A 122 -23.00 3.58 7.38
CA ASN A 122 -22.41 4.65 8.19
C ASN A 122 -20.87 4.66 8.14
N GLU A 123 -20.26 3.75 7.37
CA GLU A 123 -18.81 3.61 7.30
C GLU A 123 -18.26 4.21 6.02
N ILE A 124 -17.05 4.77 6.11
CA ILE A 124 -16.35 5.31 4.95
C ILE A 124 -15.58 4.16 4.28
N ILE A 125 -15.89 3.89 3.02
CA ILE A 125 -15.26 2.83 2.26
C ILE A 125 -14.29 3.42 1.24
N TYR A 126 -13.01 3.19 1.46
CA TYR A 126 -11.94 3.53 0.53
C TYR A 126 -11.51 2.30 -0.26
N THR A 127 -11.30 2.47 -1.55
CA THR A 127 -10.63 1.49 -2.39
C THR A 127 -9.16 1.87 -2.57
N TRP A 128 -8.33 0.92 -2.95
CA TRP A 128 -6.94 1.20 -3.30
C TRP A 128 -6.80 2.22 -4.45
N ALA A 129 -7.79 2.30 -5.35
CA ALA A 129 -7.85 3.30 -6.40
C ALA A 129 -8.14 4.71 -5.85
N ASP A 130 -8.99 4.82 -4.81
CA ASP A 130 -9.24 6.10 -4.13
C ASP A 130 -7.98 6.59 -3.41
N THR A 131 -7.25 5.70 -2.76
CA THR A 131 -6.01 6.02 -2.04
C THR A 131 -4.88 6.43 -2.99
N ASN A 132 -4.84 5.83 -4.20
CA ASN A 132 -3.82 6.12 -5.21
C ASN A 132 -4.36 6.95 -6.39
N LYS A 133 -5.28 7.87 -6.12
CA LYS A 133 -5.96 8.67 -7.15
C LYS A 133 -5.00 9.45 -8.06
N SER A 134 -3.91 9.97 -7.53
CA SER A 134 -2.89 10.69 -8.31
C SER A 134 -2.24 9.79 -9.35
N LEU A 135 -1.88 8.56 -8.98
CA LEU A 135 -1.32 7.55 -9.89
C LEU A 135 -2.31 7.23 -11.02
N PHE A 136 -3.58 6.98 -10.68
CA PHE A 136 -4.60 6.71 -11.69
C PHE A 136 -4.85 7.88 -12.62
N SER A 137 -4.81 9.11 -12.09
CA SER A 137 -4.92 10.32 -12.92
C SER A 137 -3.75 10.46 -13.88
N ALA A 138 -2.52 10.21 -13.44
CA ALA A 138 -1.34 10.21 -14.27
C ALA A 138 -1.42 9.16 -15.40
N LEU A 139 -1.79 7.92 -15.09
CA LEU A 139 -1.97 6.87 -16.08
C LEU A 139 -3.08 7.19 -17.11
N LYS A 140 -4.13 7.86 -16.68
CA LYS A 140 -5.20 8.32 -17.59
C LYS A 140 -4.70 9.39 -18.54
N VAL A 141 -3.93 10.35 -18.06
CA VAL A 141 -3.31 11.39 -18.88
C VAL A 141 -2.35 10.78 -19.88
N GLU A 142 -1.45 9.89 -19.44
CA GLU A 142 -0.52 9.18 -20.30
C GLU A 142 -1.25 8.47 -21.45
N ARG A 143 -2.29 7.70 -21.15
CA ARG A 143 -3.07 7.01 -22.18
C ARG A 143 -3.71 7.98 -23.17
N ASN A 144 -4.24 9.11 -22.72
CA ASN A 144 -4.85 10.10 -23.59
C ASN A 144 -3.80 10.77 -24.49
N VAL A 145 -2.64 11.08 -23.97
CA VAL A 145 -1.51 11.64 -24.75
C VAL A 145 -1.03 10.65 -25.81
N MET A 146 -0.85 9.39 -25.45
CA MET A 146 -0.50 8.33 -26.39
C MET A 146 -1.52 8.19 -27.52
N PHE A 147 -2.82 8.26 -27.20
CA PHE A 147 -3.88 8.20 -28.20
C PHE A 147 -3.82 9.40 -29.15
N ILE A 148 -3.60 10.62 -28.65
CA ILE A 148 -3.48 11.83 -29.47
C ILE A 148 -2.27 11.72 -30.41
N ILE A 149 -1.12 11.32 -29.90
CA ILE A 149 0.11 11.16 -30.70
C ILE A 149 -0.12 10.15 -31.81
N LEU A 150 -0.69 8.98 -31.48
CA LEU A 150 -0.97 7.93 -32.48
C LEU A 150 -1.94 8.43 -33.55
N SER A 151 -2.99 9.15 -33.15
CA SER A 151 -3.96 9.72 -34.08
C SER A 151 -3.30 10.72 -35.02
N LEU A 152 -2.38 11.56 -34.52
CA LEU A 152 -1.64 12.52 -35.33
C LEU A 152 -0.72 11.83 -36.36
N ILE A 153 -0.03 10.76 -35.95
CA ILE A 153 0.82 9.98 -36.85
C ILE A 153 -0.02 9.37 -38.00
N ILE A 154 -1.16 8.79 -37.68
CA ILE A 154 -2.06 8.22 -38.67
C ILE A 154 -2.55 9.30 -39.64
N LEU A 155 -2.90 10.49 -39.14
CA LEU A 155 -3.37 11.59 -39.95
C LEU A 155 -2.28 12.10 -40.91
N VAL A 156 -1.04 12.24 -40.44
CA VAL A 156 0.11 12.62 -41.29
C VAL A 156 0.37 11.54 -42.35
N ALA A 157 0.32 10.26 -42.00
CA ALA A 157 0.46 9.17 -42.97
C ALA A 157 -0.63 9.20 -44.04
N ALA A 158 -1.88 9.43 -43.66
CA ALA A 158 -3.00 9.57 -44.60
C ALA A 158 -2.80 10.73 -45.59
N PHE A 159 -2.35 11.90 -45.12
CA PHE A 159 -2.06 13.03 -45.99
C PHE A 159 -0.91 12.73 -46.97
N ASN A 160 0.12 12.05 -46.53
CA ASN A 160 1.23 11.63 -47.41
C ASN A 160 0.73 10.70 -48.51
N ILE A 161 -0.12 9.74 -48.22
CA ILE A 161 -0.71 8.83 -49.18
C ILE A 161 -1.58 9.61 -50.19
N ILE A 162 -2.46 10.49 -49.69
CA ILE A 162 -3.31 11.30 -50.57
C ILE A 162 -2.49 12.18 -51.48
N SER A 163 -1.46 12.83 -50.98
CA SER A 163 -0.55 13.67 -51.79
C SER A 163 0.17 12.86 -52.87
N GLY A 164 0.69 11.68 -52.51
CA GLY A 164 1.34 10.77 -53.45
C GLY A 164 0.39 10.29 -54.56
N LEU A 165 -0.84 9.88 -54.21
CA LEU A 165 -1.84 9.49 -55.20
C LEU A 165 -2.27 10.66 -56.10
N THR A 166 -2.39 11.85 -55.57
CA THR A 166 -2.76 13.04 -56.34
C THR A 166 -1.71 13.37 -57.41
N ILE A 167 -0.42 13.25 -57.07
CA ILE A 167 0.68 13.46 -57.99
C ILE A 167 0.67 12.37 -59.09
N PHE A 168 0.44 11.12 -58.68
CA PHE A 168 0.42 9.98 -59.62
C PHE A 168 -0.73 10.04 -60.64
N VAL A 169 -1.90 10.53 -60.24
CA VAL A 169 -3.07 10.67 -61.10
C VAL A 169 -2.97 11.87 -62.05
N LYS A 170 -2.17 12.88 -61.70
CA LYS A 170 -1.99 14.11 -62.50
C LYS A 170 -0.94 14.00 -63.61
N ASN A 171 -0.12 12.97 -63.58
CA ASN A 171 0.85 12.62 -64.65
C ASN A 171 0.24 11.57 -65.57
#